data_98e9aefc3a4d009052f11e7192da00f1
#
_entry.id   98e9aefc3a4d009052f11e7192da00f1
#
_cell.length_a   1.000
_cell.length_b   1.000
_cell.length_c   1.000
_cell.angle_alpha   90.00
_cell.angle_beta   90.00
_cell.angle_gamma   90.00
#
_symmetry.space_group_name_H-M   'P 1'
#
loop_
_entity.id
_entity.type
_entity.pdbx_description
1 polymer ?
#
loop_
_entity_poly.entity_id
_entity_poly.type
_entity_poly.pdbx_seq_one_letter_code
_entity_poly.pdbx_strand_id
1 'polypeptide(L)'
;MLEGINSFFQTFNVINEVFCMIVVIVFLAMIYLMKPERTYMMKHCIAGMVGAFFASLAHIVFLCGIIHINIHGSRFGAFAIYVFYYLYAILYIIQLNLTFVYINQLAYVRRSQKRQMNYMCLALNLTYMVILSTPVINGTLLDFDSGTYSVASGSNAYIYCSLICVVVCTAALFANKKYISRIVYKGCMFFIPTIAIVILLQFEFWTAYFLATTYTMPFVIFYVLFHSNRFDEIIGCQSYEAENKLLKEYIRDKKHFILFTAEFPKLANCNQKEIAEEMVAIASTTCRQIEDLSPDLRIYRLNSFSYHILCPFKTEKEFEILKRFLVEIATVMVSDIDNALNSSIHMVIARDYPQINDADDLLTIIKRKKNSFISADETEALYITEKDVVEFEKASIIEKNLLDIAATGDINDERVQVYIQPIYDISKDTFRTGESLMRMKID
;
A
#
# COMPACT_ATOMS: atom_id res chain seq x y z
N MET A 1 13.54 -44.93 -12.20
CA MET A 1 13.29 -43.49 -12.05
C MET A 1 12.24 -43.20 -10.99
N LEU A 2 11.04 -43.78 -11.05
CA LEU A 2 9.98 -43.59 -10.06
C LEU A 2 10.37 -44.08 -8.66
N GLU A 3 11.09 -45.23 -8.55
CA GLU A 3 11.60 -45.74 -7.26
C GLU A 3 12.63 -44.77 -6.64
N GLY A 4 13.51 -44.18 -7.45
CA GLY A 4 14.47 -43.17 -6.97
C GLY A 4 13.79 -41.90 -6.47
N ILE A 5 12.70 -41.49 -7.12
CA ILE A 5 11.91 -40.32 -6.70
C ILE A 5 11.17 -40.61 -5.39
N ASN A 6 10.57 -41.83 -5.26
CA ASN A 6 9.92 -42.24 -4.00
C ASN A 6 10.91 -42.34 -2.83
N SER A 7 12.11 -42.93 -3.09
CA SER A 7 13.18 -42.97 -2.10
C SER A 7 13.65 -41.57 -1.65
N PHE A 8 13.72 -40.62 -2.61
CA PHE A 8 14.07 -39.24 -2.31
C PHE A 8 13.07 -38.59 -1.35
N PHE A 9 11.76 -38.66 -1.66
CA PHE A 9 10.70 -38.09 -0.82
C PHE A 9 10.53 -38.78 0.51
N GLN A 10 10.92 -40.06 0.63
CA GLN A 10 10.93 -40.79 1.90
C GLN A 10 12.13 -40.43 2.78
N THR A 11 13.27 -40.12 2.16
CA THR A 11 14.51 -39.77 2.88
C THR A 11 14.56 -38.29 3.26
N PHE A 12 14.09 -37.42 2.39
CA PHE A 12 14.08 -35.96 2.59
C PHE A 12 12.68 -35.42 2.39
N ASN A 13 12.14 -34.81 3.41
CA ASN A 13 10.83 -34.16 3.35
C ASN A 13 10.96 -32.79 2.67
N VAL A 14 11.05 -32.76 1.34
CA VAL A 14 11.08 -31.52 0.52
C VAL A 14 9.69 -31.00 0.13
N ILE A 15 8.63 -31.58 0.69
CA ILE A 15 7.24 -31.23 0.37
C ILE A 15 6.99 -29.75 0.67
N ASN A 16 7.56 -29.25 1.76
CA ASN A 16 7.41 -27.85 2.15
C ASN A 16 8.04 -26.88 1.15
N GLU A 17 9.27 -27.18 0.65
CA GLU A 17 9.93 -26.38 -0.37
C GLU A 17 9.13 -26.35 -1.67
N VAL A 18 8.67 -27.51 -2.13
CA VAL A 18 7.84 -27.62 -3.34
C VAL A 18 6.52 -26.86 -3.16
N PHE A 19 5.87 -27.00 -2.01
CA PHE A 19 4.65 -26.27 -1.69
C PHE A 19 4.89 -24.76 -1.70
N CYS A 20 5.93 -24.28 -1.04
CA CYS A 20 6.30 -22.86 -1.04
C CYS A 20 6.60 -22.31 -2.43
N MET A 21 7.29 -23.10 -3.27
CA MET A 21 7.54 -22.73 -4.68
C MET A 21 6.23 -22.59 -5.47
N ILE A 22 5.29 -23.53 -5.30
CA ILE A 22 3.97 -23.48 -5.95
C ILE A 22 3.19 -22.24 -5.48
N VAL A 23 3.16 -21.97 -4.17
CA VAL A 23 2.51 -20.79 -3.61
C VAL A 23 3.10 -19.52 -4.21
N VAL A 24 4.41 -19.39 -4.27
CA VAL A 24 5.09 -18.23 -4.88
C VAL A 24 4.72 -18.07 -6.35
N ILE A 25 4.72 -19.13 -7.14
CA ILE A 25 4.33 -19.09 -8.57
C ILE A 25 2.89 -18.58 -8.71
N VAL A 26 1.96 -19.10 -7.90
CA VAL A 26 0.55 -18.67 -7.92
C VAL A 26 0.44 -17.19 -7.61
N PHE A 27 1.12 -16.69 -6.56
CA PHE A 27 1.09 -15.28 -6.20
C PHE A 27 1.74 -14.37 -7.26
N LEU A 28 2.87 -14.80 -7.84
CA LEU A 28 3.50 -14.06 -8.94
C LEU A 28 2.60 -14.01 -10.20
N ALA A 29 1.88 -15.11 -10.50
CA ALA A 29 0.90 -15.14 -11.56
C ALA A 29 -0.28 -14.20 -11.28
N MET A 30 -0.80 -14.18 -10.04
CA MET A 30 -1.84 -13.24 -9.61
C MET A 30 -1.37 -11.79 -9.77
N ILE A 31 -0.15 -11.46 -9.34
CA ILE A 31 0.46 -10.13 -9.48
C ILE A 31 0.56 -9.75 -10.97
N TYR A 32 0.97 -10.67 -11.82
CA TYR A 32 1.05 -10.45 -13.27
C TYR A 32 -0.32 -10.16 -13.88
N LEU A 33 -1.35 -10.90 -13.49
CA LEU A 33 -2.72 -10.74 -14.00
C LEU A 33 -3.40 -9.48 -13.47
N MET A 34 -3.25 -9.18 -12.19
CA MET A 34 -3.91 -8.04 -11.54
C MET A 34 -3.23 -6.70 -11.84
N LYS A 35 -1.98 -6.71 -12.32
CA LYS A 35 -1.17 -5.52 -12.66
C LYS A 35 -1.24 -4.43 -11.59
N PRO A 36 -0.98 -4.73 -10.31
CA PRO A 36 -1.00 -3.73 -9.26
C PRO A 36 0.01 -2.62 -9.54
N GLU A 37 -0.17 -1.46 -8.93
CA GLU A 37 0.79 -0.37 -9.01
C GLU A 37 2.16 -0.82 -8.52
N ARG A 38 3.20 -0.55 -9.32
CA ARG A 38 4.58 -0.96 -9.01
C ARG A 38 5.25 0.02 -8.05
N THR A 39 4.71 0.15 -6.85
CA THR A 39 5.34 0.91 -5.77
C THR A 39 6.72 0.34 -5.43
N TYR A 40 7.54 1.13 -4.75
CA TYR A 40 8.85 0.67 -4.28
C TYR A 40 8.71 -0.55 -3.35
N MET A 41 7.72 -0.55 -2.46
CA MET A 41 7.42 -1.67 -1.56
C MET A 41 6.94 -2.90 -2.30
N MET A 42 6.07 -2.74 -3.32
CA MET A 42 5.64 -3.84 -4.18
C MET A 42 6.82 -4.51 -4.89
N LYS A 43 7.80 -3.72 -5.38
CA LYS A 43 9.03 -4.27 -5.98
C LYS A 43 9.82 -5.11 -4.98
N HIS A 44 9.91 -4.69 -3.71
CA HIS A 44 10.58 -5.47 -2.65
C HIS A 44 9.80 -6.76 -2.31
N CYS A 45 8.48 -6.70 -2.29
CA CYS A 45 7.63 -7.86 -2.08
C CYS A 45 7.84 -8.89 -3.21
N ILE A 46 7.83 -8.45 -4.47
CA ILE A 46 8.11 -9.31 -5.64
C ILE A 46 9.54 -9.89 -5.55
N ALA A 47 10.53 -9.06 -5.24
CA ALA A 47 11.92 -9.52 -5.08
C ALA A 47 12.04 -10.58 -3.97
N GLY A 48 11.31 -10.39 -2.86
CA GLY A 48 11.23 -11.38 -1.79
C GLY A 48 10.60 -12.70 -2.25
N MET A 49 9.50 -12.66 -2.98
CA MET A 49 8.87 -13.87 -3.54
C MET A 49 9.79 -14.60 -4.52
N VAL A 50 10.40 -13.88 -5.46
CA VAL A 50 11.35 -14.46 -6.42
C VAL A 50 12.55 -15.05 -5.71
N GLY A 51 13.11 -14.34 -4.74
CA GLY A 51 14.22 -14.83 -3.93
C GLY A 51 13.86 -16.07 -3.11
N ALA A 52 12.63 -16.14 -2.54
CA ALA A 52 12.12 -17.32 -1.83
C ALA A 52 12.03 -18.55 -2.76
N PHE A 53 11.59 -18.36 -3.99
CA PHE A 53 11.59 -19.43 -4.99
C PHE A 53 13.00 -19.99 -5.22
N PHE A 54 13.99 -19.12 -5.47
CA PHE A 54 15.36 -19.56 -5.70
C PHE A 54 16.02 -20.13 -4.44
N ALA A 55 15.69 -19.64 -3.25
CA ALA A 55 16.18 -20.20 -2.01
C ALA A 55 15.64 -21.62 -1.80
N SER A 56 14.36 -21.86 -2.03
CA SER A 56 13.75 -23.20 -1.97
C SER A 56 14.38 -24.14 -3.00
N LEU A 57 14.61 -23.68 -4.23
CA LEU A 57 15.26 -24.46 -5.27
C LEU A 57 16.71 -24.82 -4.87
N ALA A 58 17.47 -23.85 -4.36
CA ALA A 58 18.85 -24.09 -3.90
C ALA A 58 18.91 -25.09 -2.76
N HIS A 59 17.95 -25.07 -1.83
CA HIS A 59 17.83 -26.05 -0.76
C HIS A 59 17.56 -27.46 -1.30
N ILE A 60 16.65 -27.62 -2.25
CA ILE A 60 16.39 -28.90 -2.92
C ILE A 60 17.65 -29.41 -3.60
N VAL A 61 18.38 -28.55 -4.33
CA VAL A 61 19.64 -28.93 -5.00
C VAL A 61 20.71 -29.35 -3.98
N PHE A 62 20.81 -28.66 -2.84
CA PHE A 62 21.70 -29.05 -1.73
C PHE A 62 21.37 -30.44 -1.23
N LEU A 63 20.10 -30.76 -0.98
CA LEU A 63 19.65 -32.10 -0.54
C LEU A 63 19.90 -33.17 -1.62
N CYS A 64 19.65 -32.87 -2.90
CA CYS A 64 19.98 -33.76 -4.01
C CYS A 64 21.49 -34.07 -4.06
N GLY A 65 22.34 -33.09 -3.75
CA GLY A 65 23.79 -33.27 -3.67
C GLY A 65 24.19 -34.30 -2.62
N ILE A 66 23.54 -34.29 -1.45
CA ILE A 66 23.79 -35.28 -0.37
C ILE A 66 23.44 -36.69 -0.86
N ILE A 67 22.29 -36.86 -1.51
CA ILE A 67 21.89 -38.15 -2.06
C ILE A 67 22.89 -38.64 -3.12
N HIS A 68 23.32 -37.76 -3.98
CA HIS A 68 24.28 -38.13 -5.03
C HIS A 68 25.59 -38.64 -4.46
N ILE A 69 26.08 -38.03 -3.37
CA ILE A 69 27.27 -38.53 -2.66
C ILE A 69 27.04 -39.90 -2.04
N ASN A 70 25.91 -40.08 -1.38
CA ASN A 70 25.56 -41.33 -0.75
C ASN A 70 25.49 -42.50 -1.75
N ILE A 71 25.09 -42.20 -3.00
CA ILE A 71 25.01 -43.22 -4.07
C ILE A 71 26.36 -43.48 -4.76
N HIS A 72 27.14 -42.42 -5.02
CA HIS A 72 28.27 -42.50 -5.92
C HIS A 72 29.65 -42.34 -5.21
N GLY A 73 29.70 -41.91 -3.96
CA GLY A 73 30.93 -41.81 -3.15
C GLY A 73 31.98 -40.82 -3.68
N SER A 74 31.60 -39.86 -4.48
CA SER A 74 32.53 -38.98 -5.21
C SER A 74 33.11 -37.85 -4.35
N ARG A 75 34.44 -37.64 -4.36
CA ARG A 75 35.09 -36.46 -3.73
C ARG A 75 34.61 -35.13 -4.33
N PHE A 76 34.30 -35.11 -5.63
CA PHE A 76 33.74 -33.95 -6.30
C PHE A 76 32.34 -33.59 -5.76
N GLY A 77 31.56 -34.61 -5.41
CA GLY A 77 30.26 -34.41 -4.78
C GLY A 77 30.36 -33.70 -3.43
N ALA A 78 31.35 -34.03 -2.58
CA ALA A 78 31.57 -33.37 -1.30
C ALA A 78 31.81 -31.86 -1.45
N PHE A 79 32.64 -31.44 -2.40
CA PHE A 79 32.86 -30.04 -2.69
C PHE A 79 31.59 -29.35 -3.19
N ALA A 80 30.85 -29.99 -4.08
CA ALA A 80 29.59 -29.45 -4.62
C ALA A 80 28.54 -29.19 -3.51
N ILE A 81 28.43 -30.06 -2.50
CA ILE A 81 27.54 -29.85 -1.35
C ILE A 81 27.84 -28.54 -0.61
N TYR A 82 29.13 -28.26 -0.32
CA TYR A 82 29.48 -27.02 0.36
C TYR A 82 29.18 -25.78 -0.49
N VAL A 83 29.37 -25.87 -1.80
CA VAL A 83 29.00 -24.78 -2.73
C VAL A 83 27.50 -24.53 -2.69
N PHE A 84 26.67 -25.57 -2.80
CA PHE A 84 25.21 -25.42 -2.74
C PHE A 84 24.72 -24.98 -1.35
N TYR A 85 25.36 -25.44 -0.28
CA TYR A 85 25.07 -24.95 1.07
C TYR A 85 25.27 -23.44 1.19
N TYR A 86 26.43 -22.93 0.74
CA TYR A 86 26.70 -21.48 0.80
C TYR A 86 25.80 -20.71 -0.17
N LEU A 87 25.47 -21.25 -1.33
CA LEU A 87 24.51 -20.61 -2.25
C LEU A 87 23.14 -20.47 -1.57
N TYR A 88 22.66 -21.53 -0.95
CA TYR A 88 21.43 -21.48 -0.17
C TYR A 88 21.52 -20.50 1.00
N ALA A 89 22.63 -20.53 1.76
CA ALA A 89 22.87 -19.63 2.88
C ALA A 89 22.82 -18.15 2.48
N ILE A 90 23.44 -17.79 1.35
CA ILE A 90 23.42 -16.42 0.81
C ILE A 90 21.99 -16.00 0.43
N LEU A 91 21.27 -16.85 -0.30
CA LEU A 91 19.88 -16.58 -0.67
C LEU A 91 18.99 -16.43 0.57
N TYR A 92 19.19 -17.26 1.58
CA TYR A 92 18.49 -17.20 2.84
C TYR A 92 18.75 -15.88 3.59
N ILE A 93 20.00 -15.45 3.69
CA ILE A 93 20.37 -14.16 4.29
C ILE A 93 19.71 -13.00 3.54
N ILE A 94 19.65 -13.05 2.21
CA ILE A 94 18.97 -12.07 1.39
C ILE A 94 17.48 -12.01 1.76
N GLN A 95 16.82 -13.14 1.97
CA GLN A 95 15.42 -13.20 2.38
C GLN A 95 15.17 -12.54 3.74
N LEU A 96 15.99 -12.85 4.75
CA LEU A 96 15.90 -12.23 6.07
C LEU A 96 16.10 -10.72 6.00
N ASN A 97 17.05 -10.25 5.20
CA ASN A 97 17.27 -8.82 4.99
C ASN A 97 16.11 -8.13 4.27
N LEU A 98 15.56 -8.73 3.23
CA LEU A 98 14.40 -8.19 2.53
C LEU A 98 13.20 -8.06 3.47
N THR A 99 12.99 -9.05 4.34
CA THR A 99 11.94 -8.99 5.38
C THR A 99 12.18 -7.83 6.35
N PHE A 100 13.41 -7.70 6.87
CA PHE A 100 13.78 -6.63 7.78
C PHE A 100 13.65 -5.24 7.12
N VAL A 101 14.14 -5.09 5.89
CA VAL A 101 14.04 -3.83 5.12
C VAL A 101 12.58 -3.49 4.86
N TYR A 102 11.76 -4.47 4.47
CA TYR A 102 10.33 -4.26 4.23
C TYR A 102 9.61 -3.74 5.48
N ILE A 103 9.81 -4.38 6.64
CA ILE A 103 9.21 -3.96 7.91
C ILE A 103 9.65 -2.54 8.32
N ASN A 104 10.93 -2.21 8.12
CA ASN A 104 11.41 -0.86 8.42
C ASN A 104 10.85 0.20 7.44
N GLN A 105 10.56 -0.17 6.21
CA GLN A 105 9.90 0.73 5.25
C GLN A 105 8.45 1.02 5.63
N LEU A 106 7.72 0.05 6.19
CA LEU A 106 6.38 0.28 6.76
C LEU A 106 6.41 1.32 7.89
N ALA A 107 7.51 1.41 8.62
CA ALA A 107 7.70 2.34 9.73
C ALA A 107 8.14 3.74 9.31
N TYR A 108 8.18 4.05 8.02
CA TYR A 108 8.68 5.31 7.47
C TYR A 108 9.88 5.90 8.23
N VAL A 109 11.05 5.41 7.89
CA VAL A 109 12.31 5.83 8.53
C VAL A 109 12.79 7.15 7.92
N ARG A 110 12.91 8.22 8.72
CA ARG A 110 13.50 9.50 8.30
C ARG A 110 14.89 9.30 7.66
N ARG A 111 15.28 10.17 6.74
CA ARG A 111 16.57 10.11 6.03
C ARG A 111 17.79 9.95 6.95
N SER A 112 17.76 10.57 8.14
CA SER A 112 18.79 10.43 9.17
C SER A 112 18.91 9.01 9.74
N GLN A 113 17.82 8.25 9.75
CA GLN A 113 17.76 6.88 10.24
C GLN A 113 18.13 5.85 9.15
N LYS A 114 18.07 6.21 7.86
CA LYS A 114 18.48 5.32 6.74
C LYS A 114 19.94 4.87 6.90
N ARG A 115 20.81 5.74 7.38
CA ARG A 115 22.22 5.39 7.64
C ARG A 115 22.37 4.38 8.76
N GLN A 116 21.62 4.53 9.84
CA GLN A 116 21.60 3.58 10.96
C GLN A 116 21.04 2.22 10.51
N MET A 117 19.98 2.22 9.70
CA MET A 117 19.41 1.00 9.13
C MET A 117 20.44 0.24 8.27
N ASN A 118 21.21 0.92 7.44
CA ASN A 118 22.25 0.29 6.65
C ASN A 118 23.34 -0.37 7.53
N TYR A 119 23.74 0.28 8.63
CA TYR A 119 24.67 -0.33 9.59
C TYR A 119 24.08 -1.54 10.31
N MET A 120 22.78 -1.49 10.66
CA MET A 120 22.08 -2.64 11.25
C MET A 120 22.00 -3.80 10.26
N CYS A 121 21.67 -3.56 8.99
CA CYS A 121 21.71 -4.59 7.95
C CYS A 121 23.10 -5.20 7.80
N LEU A 122 24.15 -4.38 7.80
CA LEU A 122 25.53 -4.89 7.73
C LEU A 122 25.87 -5.77 8.93
N ALA A 123 25.55 -5.32 10.14
CA ALA A 123 25.79 -6.08 11.37
C ALA A 123 25.03 -7.42 11.38
N LEU A 124 23.75 -7.42 10.97
CA LEU A 124 22.95 -8.63 10.84
C LEU A 124 23.55 -9.59 9.81
N ASN A 125 23.99 -9.09 8.66
CA ASN A 125 24.63 -9.91 7.63
C ASN A 125 25.88 -10.60 8.16
N LEU A 126 26.74 -9.87 8.86
CA LEU A 126 27.94 -10.44 9.47
C LEU A 126 27.58 -11.50 10.53
N THR A 127 26.57 -11.23 11.37
CA THR A 127 26.09 -12.17 12.37
C THR A 127 25.56 -13.44 11.72
N TYR A 128 24.70 -13.32 10.68
CA TYR A 128 24.16 -14.47 9.97
C TYR A 128 25.25 -15.28 9.27
N MET A 129 26.22 -14.64 8.61
CA MET A 129 27.34 -15.32 7.98
C MET A 129 28.18 -16.11 8.98
N VAL A 130 28.45 -15.56 10.15
CA VAL A 130 29.19 -16.27 11.22
C VAL A 130 28.40 -17.49 11.70
N ILE A 131 27.10 -17.33 11.99
CA ILE A 131 26.25 -18.41 12.47
C ILE A 131 26.17 -19.54 11.43
N LEU A 132 25.91 -19.20 10.14
CA LEU A 132 25.76 -20.19 9.07
C LEU A 132 27.11 -20.84 8.66
N SER A 133 28.25 -20.20 8.91
CA SER A 133 29.57 -20.79 8.66
C SER A 133 30.03 -21.72 9.79
N THR A 134 29.50 -21.57 11.00
CA THR A 134 29.89 -22.36 12.18
C THR A 134 29.77 -23.87 11.95
N PRO A 135 28.65 -24.41 11.40
CA PRO A 135 28.53 -25.84 11.14
C PRO A 135 29.58 -26.40 10.16
N VAL A 136 29.98 -25.58 9.18
CA VAL A 136 31.01 -25.94 8.19
C VAL A 136 32.37 -25.98 8.85
N ILE A 137 32.72 -24.93 9.63
CA ILE A 137 34.00 -24.79 10.31
C ILE A 137 34.20 -25.92 11.34
N ASN A 138 33.15 -26.25 12.08
CA ASN A 138 33.17 -27.28 13.12
C ASN A 138 33.02 -28.71 12.56
N GLY A 139 32.80 -28.86 11.25
CA GLY A 139 32.55 -30.17 10.63
C GLY A 139 31.23 -30.83 11.05
N THR A 140 30.30 -30.04 11.59
CA THR A 140 29.00 -30.53 12.09
C THR A 140 27.86 -30.33 11.08
N LEU A 141 28.16 -29.97 9.83
CA LEU A 141 27.16 -29.79 8.80
C LEU A 141 26.55 -31.13 8.35
N LEU A 142 27.37 -32.13 8.21
CA LEU A 142 27.00 -33.47 7.76
C LEU A 142 27.42 -34.50 8.79
N ASP A 143 26.49 -35.32 9.22
CA ASP A 143 26.81 -36.54 10.01
C ASP A 143 27.07 -37.69 9.04
N PHE A 144 28.12 -38.48 9.35
CA PHE A 144 28.43 -39.71 8.65
C PHE A 144 28.12 -40.89 9.57
N ASP A 145 26.99 -41.51 9.36
CA ASP A 145 26.59 -42.66 10.12
C ASP A 145 26.31 -43.86 9.19
N SER A 146 26.80 -45.03 9.58
CA SER A 146 26.55 -46.29 8.86
C SER A 146 26.89 -46.24 7.35
N GLY A 147 27.84 -45.41 6.93
CA GLY A 147 28.25 -45.29 5.53
C GLY A 147 27.43 -44.28 4.70
N THR A 148 26.52 -43.56 5.31
CA THR A 148 25.68 -42.54 4.66
C THR A 148 25.86 -41.17 5.31
N TYR A 149 25.82 -40.12 4.48
CA TYR A 149 25.78 -38.74 4.94
C TYR A 149 24.33 -38.29 5.18
N SER A 150 24.10 -37.69 6.33
CA SER A 150 22.83 -37.05 6.67
C SER A 150 23.09 -35.61 7.11
N VAL A 151 22.05 -34.79 7.07
CA VAL A 151 22.14 -33.39 7.57
C VAL A 151 22.19 -33.43 9.09
N ALA A 152 23.30 -32.95 9.65
CA ALA A 152 23.52 -32.93 11.08
C ALA A 152 22.71 -31.85 11.79
N SER A 153 22.72 -31.88 13.12
CA SER A 153 22.08 -30.88 13.99
C SER A 153 22.60 -29.43 13.77
N GLY A 154 23.73 -29.26 13.10
CA GLY A 154 24.25 -27.95 12.66
C GLY A 154 23.32 -27.17 11.72
N SER A 155 22.32 -27.83 11.12
CA SER A 155 21.27 -27.17 10.33
C SER A 155 20.42 -26.17 11.14
N ASN A 156 20.44 -26.27 12.48
CA ASN A 156 19.77 -25.34 13.40
C ASN A 156 20.29 -23.91 13.28
N ALA A 157 21.45 -23.68 12.66
CA ALA A 157 21.96 -22.35 12.41
C ALA A 157 20.95 -21.44 11.68
N TYR A 158 20.19 -22.01 10.74
CA TYR A 158 19.12 -21.27 10.03
C TYR A 158 17.97 -20.85 10.97
N ILE A 159 17.62 -21.69 11.92
CA ILE A 159 16.58 -21.42 12.93
C ILE A 159 17.03 -20.24 13.81
N TYR A 160 18.27 -20.23 14.28
CA TYR A 160 18.82 -19.13 15.07
C TYR A 160 18.83 -17.81 14.28
N CYS A 161 19.20 -17.84 13.00
CA CYS A 161 19.13 -16.65 12.14
C CYS A 161 17.69 -16.12 12.00
N SER A 162 16.71 -17.02 11.80
CA SER A 162 15.29 -16.66 11.75
C SER A 162 14.81 -16.03 13.05
N LEU A 163 15.17 -16.61 14.21
CA LEU A 163 14.79 -16.05 15.52
C LEU A 163 15.37 -14.65 15.73
N ILE A 164 16.64 -14.45 15.40
CA ILE A 164 17.29 -13.13 15.46
C ILE A 164 16.51 -12.13 14.58
N CYS A 165 16.15 -12.52 13.35
CA CYS A 165 15.39 -11.67 12.44
C CYS A 165 14.04 -11.30 13.05
N VAL A 166 13.28 -12.24 13.60
CA VAL A 166 11.99 -12.00 14.26
C VAL A 166 12.13 -11.04 15.44
N VAL A 167 13.14 -11.24 16.30
CA VAL A 167 13.39 -10.36 17.46
C VAL A 167 13.71 -8.95 17.00
N VAL A 168 14.61 -8.79 16.01
CA VAL A 168 15.01 -7.47 15.49
C VAL A 168 13.84 -6.78 14.78
N CYS A 169 13.05 -7.50 13.99
CA CYS A 169 11.85 -6.96 13.35
C CYS A 169 10.81 -6.50 14.38
N THR A 170 10.61 -7.29 15.44
CA THR A 170 9.70 -6.94 16.54
C THR A 170 10.17 -5.68 17.25
N ALA A 171 11.46 -5.60 17.59
CA ALA A 171 12.05 -4.42 18.22
C ALA A 171 11.91 -3.17 17.34
N ALA A 172 12.13 -3.30 16.03
CA ALA A 172 11.96 -2.22 15.07
C ALA A 172 10.50 -1.73 15.02
N LEU A 173 9.51 -2.63 15.03
CA LEU A 173 8.09 -2.28 15.08
C LEU A 173 7.72 -1.54 16.36
N PHE A 174 8.19 -2.02 17.51
CA PHE A 174 7.93 -1.36 18.80
C PHE A 174 8.57 0.03 18.87
N ALA A 175 9.82 0.16 18.43
CA ALA A 175 10.54 1.44 18.44
C ALA A 175 9.83 2.49 17.54
N ASN A 176 9.27 2.04 16.42
CA ASN A 176 8.63 2.91 15.43
C ASN A 176 7.09 2.93 15.54
N LYS A 177 6.50 2.40 16.61
CA LYS A 177 5.05 2.31 16.81
C LYS A 177 4.30 3.63 16.54
N LYS A 178 4.93 4.77 16.84
CA LYS A 178 4.33 6.10 16.65
C LYS A 178 4.18 6.51 15.16
N TYR A 179 4.98 5.93 14.29
CA TYR A 179 5.06 6.28 12.86
C TYR A 179 4.38 5.25 11.94
N ILE A 180 3.85 4.16 12.51
CA ILE A 180 3.19 3.09 11.76
C ILE A 180 1.67 3.23 11.94
N SER A 181 0.90 3.10 10.86
CA SER A 181 -0.55 3.09 10.97
C SER A 181 -1.03 1.94 11.87
N ARG A 182 -2.16 2.13 12.57
CA ARG A 182 -2.70 1.12 13.50
C ARG A 182 -3.02 -0.20 12.83
N ILE A 183 -3.56 -0.16 11.61
CA ILE A 183 -3.94 -1.36 10.86
C ILE A 183 -2.69 -2.14 10.48
N VAL A 184 -1.67 -1.47 9.94
CA VAL A 184 -0.39 -2.07 9.59
C VAL A 184 0.30 -2.64 10.84
N TYR A 185 0.33 -1.87 11.93
CA TYR A 185 0.90 -2.33 13.20
C TYR A 185 0.20 -3.58 13.75
N LYS A 186 -1.15 -3.59 13.78
CA LYS A 186 -1.93 -4.76 14.21
C LYS A 186 -1.68 -5.97 13.29
N GLY A 187 -1.63 -5.77 11.97
CA GLY A 187 -1.32 -6.82 11.01
C GLY A 187 0.06 -7.44 11.26
N CYS A 188 1.11 -6.61 11.44
CA CYS A 188 2.45 -7.07 11.75
C CYS A 188 2.52 -7.78 13.12
N MET A 189 1.83 -7.25 14.14
CA MET A 189 1.79 -7.86 15.48
C MET A 189 1.04 -9.20 15.53
N PHE A 190 0.10 -9.44 14.64
CA PHE A 190 -0.52 -10.75 14.46
C PHE A 190 0.41 -11.73 13.73
N PHE A 191 1.12 -11.23 12.73
CA PHE A 191 1.95 -12.04 11.84
C PHE A 191 3.27 -12.52 12.49
N ILE A 192 3.96 -11.66 13.24
CA ILE A 192 5.25 -12.02 13.88
C ILE A 192 5.15 -13.23 14.82
N PRO A 193 4.15 -13.30 15.72
CA PRO A 193 3.96 -14.50 16.55
C PRO A 193 3.68 -15.75 15.72
N THR A 194 2.96 -15.64 14.61
CA THR A 194 2.68 -16.78 13.72
C THR A 194 3.97 -17.35 13.14
N ILE A 195 4.90 -16.49 12.67
CA ILE A 195 6.22 -16.94 12.21
C ILE A 195 7.03 -17.55 13.36
N ALA A 196 7.02 -16.91 14.53
CA ALA A 196 7.73 -17.44 15.70
C ALA A 196 7.24 -18.84 16.06
N ILE A 197 5.93 -19.10 16.00
CA ILE A 197 5.36 -20.43 16.22
C ILE A 197 5.88 -21.44 15.17
N VAL A 198 5.91 -21.07 13.89
CA VAL A 198 6.45 -21.94 12.82
C VAL A 198 7.92 -22.26 13.08
N ILE A 199 8.73 -21.27 13.54
CA ILE A 199 10.12 -21.49 13.91
C ILE A 199 10.26 -22.42 15.11
N LEU A 200 9.41 -22.27 16.12
CA LEU A 200 9.41 -23.15 17.30
C LEU A 200 8.98 -24.57 16.95
N LEU A 201 7.98 -24.75 16.10
CA LEU A 201 7.57 -26.06 15.59
C LEU A 201 8.72 -26.76 14.84
N GLN A 202 9.61 -26.03 14.19
CA GLN A 202 10.79 -26.58 13.54
C GLN A 202 11.76 -27.27 14.55
N PHE A 203 11.82 -26.78 15.79
CA PHE A 203 12.63 -27.46 16.83
C PHE A 203 12.05 -28.78 17.26
N GLU A 204 10.72 -28.84 17.38
CA GLU A 204 10.04 -30.07 17.85
C GLU A 204 9.92 -31.11 16.74
N PHE A 205 9.57 -30.67 15.52
CA PHE A 205 9.39 -31.53 14.36
C PHE A 205 10.61 -31.50 13.45
N TRP A 206 11.72 -32.04 13.93
CA TRP A 206 13.02 -32.02 13.27
C TRP A 206 13.03 -32.63 11.86
N THR A 207 12.17 -33.60 11.58
CA THR A 207 12.05 -34.28 10.28
C THR A 207 11.21 -33.49 9.25
N ALA A 208 10.44 -32.52 9.72
CA ALA A 208 9.60 -31.68 8.85
C ALA A 208 10.29 -30.35 8.64
N TYR A 209 10.94 -30.16 7.49
CA TYR A 209 11.62 -28.90 7.16
C TYR A 209 10.61 -27.78 6.85
N PHE A 210 10.23 -27.01 7.89
CA PHE A 210 9.36 -25.82 7.72
C PHE A 210 10.13 -24.54 7.37
N LEU A 211 11.42 -24.66 7.13
CA LEU A 211 12.29 -23.49 6.95
C LEU A 211 11.87 -22.63 5.74
N ALA A 212 11.44 -23.27 4.64
CA ALA A 212 10.94 -22.56 3.47
C ALA A 212 9.72 -21.67 3.78
N THR A 213 8.85 -22.11 4.69
CA THR A 213 7.71 -21.33 5.15
C THR A 213 8.14 -20.06 5.87
N THR A 214 9.22 -20.08 6.66
CA THR A 214 9.66 -18.93 7.47
C THR A 214 10.09 -17.73 6.63
N TYR A 215 10.66 -17.96 5.45
CA TYR A 215 11.09 -16.89 4.56
C TYR A 215 10.12 -16.62 3.40
N THR A 216 9.19 -17.54 3.08
CA THR A 216 8.19 -17.35 2.02
C THR A 216 6.96 -16.63 2.55
N MET A 217 6.43 -17.06 3.70
CA MET A 217 5.19 -16.54 4.27
C MET A 217 5.22 -15.04 4.57
N PRO A 218 6.31 -14.41 5.02
CA PRO A 218 6.36 -12.96 5.17
C PRO A 218 5.88 -12.21 3.93
N PHE A 219 6.43 -12.56 2.75
CA PHE A 219 6.12 -11.86 1.50
C PHE A 219 4.72 -12.17 0.98
N VAL A 220 4.23 -13.40 1.16
CA VAL A 220 2.84 -13.76 0.85
C VAL A 220 1.87 -12.95 1.71
N ILE A 221 2.11 -12.86 3.01
CA ILE A 221 1.25 -12.12 3.93
C ILE A 221 1.36 -10.62 3.70
N PHE A 222 2.55 -10.08 3.44
CA PHE A 222 2.72 -8.68 3.08
C PHE A 222 1.94 -8.34 1.80
N TYR A 223 1.99 -9.25 0.80
CA TYR A 223 1.17 -9.06 -0.40
C TYR A 223 -0.33 -9.04 -0.06
N VAL A 224 -0.82 -10.01 0.69
CA VAL A 224 -2.24 -10.10 1.05
C VAL A 224 -2.69 -8.92 1.90
N LEU A 225 -1.91 -8.52 2.89
CA LEU A 225 -2.30 -7.44 3.81
C LEU A 225 -2.19 -6.05 3.19
N PHE A 226 -1.14 -5.81 2.39
CA PHE A 226 -0.80 -4.45 1.97
C PHE A 226 -0.96 -4.20 0.47
N HIS A 227 -0.81 -5.22 -0.37
CA HIS A 227 -0.84 -5.04 -1.83
C HIS A 227 -2.07 -5.63 -2.51
N SER A 228 -2.76 -6.59 -1.90
CA SER A 228 -4.01 -7.13 -2.46
C SER A 228 -5.21 -6.25 -2.15
N ASN A 229 -5.16 -5.49 -1.04
CA ASN A 229 -6.14 -4.49 -0.71
C ASN A 229 -5.72 -3.14 -1.29
N ARG A 230 -6.69 -2.33 -1.71
CA ARG A 230 -6.50 -0.96 -2.19
C ARG A 230 -6.15 -0.01 -1.02
N PHE A 231 -4.98 -0.20 -0.46
CA PHE A 231 -4.53 0.43 0.77
C PHE A 231 -3.17 1.11 0.56
N ASP A 232 -3.00 2.34 1.02
CA ASP A 232 -1.71 3.03 1.02
C ASP A 232 -0.86 2.51 2.18
N GLU A 233 0.18 1.76 1.87
CA GLU A 233 1.03 1.04 2.82
C GLU A 233 1.77 1.96 3.79
N ILE A 234 2.08 3.18 3.35
CA ILE A 234 2.92 4.11 4.10
C ILE A 234 2.07 4.90 5.12
N ILE A 235 0.92 5.39 4.68
CA ILE A 235 0.07 6.28 5.48
C ILE A 235 -1.01 5.49 6.23
N GLY A 236 -1.36 4.30 5.72
CA GLY A 236 -2.43 3.49 6.28
C GLY A 236 -3.81 3.91 5.80
N CYS A 237 -3.88 4.73 4.75
CA CYS A 237 -5.13 5.18 4.14
C CYS A 237 -5.61 4.22 3.06
N GLN A 238 -6.91 4.26 2.78
CA GLN A 238 -7.49 3.53 1.65
C GLN A 238 -7.31 4.32 0.34
N SER A 239 -7.40 3.62 -0.81
CA SER A 239 -7.30 4.24 -2.13
C SER A 239 -8.57 4.96 -2.52
N TYR A 240 -8.47 5.89 -3.49
CA TYR A 240 -9.62 6.58 -4.09
C TYR A 240 -10.69 5.63 -4.64
N GLU A 241 -10.30 4.50 -5.22
CA GLU A 241 -11.28 3.53 -5.72
C GLU A 241 -12.08 2.84 -4.60
N ALA A 242 -11.47 2.65 -3.42
CA ALA A 242 -12.18 2.15 -2.25
C ALA A 242 -13.14 3.19 -1.70
N GLU A 243 -12.78 4.49 -1.75
CA GLU A 243 -13.66 5.61 -1.42
C GLU A 243 -14.91 5.62 -2.29
N ASN A 244 -14.73 5.63 -3.62
CA ASN A 244 -15.85 5.70 -4.57
C ASN A 244 -16.82 4.52 -4.36
N LYS A 245 -16.29 3.32 -4.12
CA LYS A 245 -17.12 2.15 -3.84
C LYS A 245 -17.95 2.31 -2.56
N LEU A 246 -17.33 2.77 -1.47
CA LEU A 246 -18.01 2.96 -0.19
C LEU A 246 -19.00 4.13 -0.25
N LEU A 247 -18.65 5.21 -0.94
CA LEU A 247 -19.52 6.36 -1.13
C LEU A 247 -20.77 5.99 -1.94
N LYS A 248 -20.62 5.20 -3.01
CA LYS A 248 -21.75 4.63 -3.77
C LYS A 248 -22.66 3.75 -2.89
N GLU A 249 -22.08 2.97 -2.00
CA GLU A 249 -22.84 2.17 -1.03
C GLU A 249 -23.63 3.07 -0.07
N TYR A 250 -22.99 4.11 0.50
CA TYR A 250 -23.65 5.01 1.45
C TYR A 250 -24.80 5.80 0.80
N ILE A 251 -24.63 6.29 -0.43
CA ILE A 251 -25.67 6.99 -1.19
C ILE A 251 -26.83 6.04 -1.51
N ARG A 252 -26.55 4.83 -2.02
CA ARG A 252 -27.55 3.82 -2.32
C ARG A 252 -28.37 3.43 -1.09
N ASP A 253 -27.69 3.22 0.04
CA ASP A 253 -28.28 2.78 1.29
C ASP A 253 -28.89 3.94 2.10
N LYS A 254 -28.82 5.18 1.58
CA LYS A 254 -29.30 6.43 2.21
C LYS A 254 -28.74 6.61 3.62
N LYS A 255 -27.48 6.26 3.82
CA LYS A 255 -26.75 6.49 5.07
C LYS A 255 -26.32 7.94 5.17
N HIS A 256 -26.46 8.54 6.35
CA HIS A 256 -25.92 9.88 6.59
C HIS A 256 -24.40 9.81 6.75
N PHE A 257 -23.69 10.68 6.06
CA PHE A 257 -22.23 10.78 6.11
C PHE A 257 -21.74 12.21 5.95
N ILE A 258 -20.56 12.48 6.46
CA ILE A 258 -19.74 13.64 6.14
C ILE A 258 -18.57 13.20 5.27
N LEU A 259 -18.37 13.91 4.16
CA LEU A 259 -17.18 13.80 3.32
C LEU A 259 -16.39 15.09 3.46
N PHE A 260 -15.24 14.98 4.10
CA PHE A 260 -14.29 16.07 4.30
C PHE A 260 -13.12 15.90 3.35
N THR A 261 -12.77 16.94 2.63
CA THR A 261 -11.61 16.94 1.74
C THR A 261 -10.57 17.94 2.24
N ALA A 262 -9.32 17.56 2.19
CA ALA A 262 -8.18 18.41 2.56
C ALA A 262 -7.14 18.38 1.45
N GLU A 263 -6.68 19.56 1.03
CA GLU A 263 -5.67 19.71 -0.01
C GLU A 263 -4.65 20.79 0.38
N PHE A 264 -3.38 20.52 0.08
CA PHE A 264 -2.26 21.43 0.35
C PHE A 264 -1.80 22.06 -0.97
N PRO A 265 -2.36 23.22 -1.40
CA PRO A 265 -2.18 23.76 -2.75
C PRO A 265 -0.75 24.20 -3.03
N LYS A 266 -0.04 24.75 -2.05
CA LYS A 266 1.36 25.17 -2.21
C LYS A 266 2.29 23.98 -2.41
N LEU A 267 2.04 22.89 -1.69
CA LEU A 267 2.87 21.69 -1.73
C LEU A 267 2.66 20.89 -3.02
N ALA A 268 1.45 20.95 -3.60
CA ALA A 268 1.15 20.29 -4.87
C ALA A 268 2.03 20.81 -6.04
N ASN A 269 2.51 22.04 -5.94
CA ASN A 269 3.38 22.68 -6.93
C ASN A 269 4.89 22.52 -6.62
N CYS A 270 5.25 21.88 -5.51
CA CYS A 270 6.64 21.67 -5.12
C CYS A 270 7.20 20.35 -5.63
N ASN A 271 8.20 20.43 -6.51
CA ASN A 271 8.88 19.24 -7.08
C ASN A 271 9.94 18.62 -6.16
N GLN A 272 10.00 18.99 -4.89
CA GLN A 272 11.04 18.50 -3.98
C GLN A 272 10.64 17.19 -3.32
N LYS A 273 11.42 16.14 -3.58
CA LYS A 273 11.24 14.80 -2.98
C LYS A 273 11.27 14.81 -1.44
N GLU A 274 12.04 15.73 -0.86
CA GLU A 274 12.18 15.89 0.59
C GLU A 274 10.87 16.38 1.24
N ILE A 275 10.16 17.30 0.59
CA ILE A 275 8.85 17.80 1.04
C ILE A 275 7.80 16.69 0.98
N ALA A 276 7.79 15.89 -0.08
CA ALA A 276 6.88 14.76 -0.18
C ALA A 276 7.12 13.71 0.93
N GLU A 277 8.39 13.49 1.31
CA GLU A 277 8.74 12.57 2.40
C GLU A 277 8.29 13.11 3.76
N GLU A 278 8.36 14.40 4.00
CA GLU A 278 7.92 15.03 5.26
C GLU A 278 6.40 15.07 5.38
N MET A 279 5.71 15.36 4.27
CA MET A 279 4.25 15.29 4.19
C MET A 279 3.69 13.91 4.49
N VAL A 280 4.35 12.86 4.02
CA VAL A 280 3.96 11.49 4.32
C VAL A 280 4.08 11.21 5.84
N ALA A 281 5.12 11.70 6.50
CA ALA A 281 5.29 11.52 7.94
C ALA A 281 4.20 12.24 8.74
N ILE A 282 3.88 13.48 8.36
CA ILE A 282 2.82 14.28 8.99
C ILE A 282 1.45 13.63 8.73
N ALA A 283 1.15 13.25 7.49
CA ALA A 283 -0.09 12.60 7.13
C ALA A 283 -0.29 11.27 7.90
N SER A 284 0.75 10.45 8.06
CA SER A 284 0.64 9.20 8.82
C SER A 284 0.33 9.45 10.30
N THR A 285 0.93 10.47 10.89
CA THR A 285 0.68 10.86 12.30
C THR A 285 -0.75 11.37 12.47
N THR A 286 -1.21 12.20 11.55
CA THR A 286 -2.58 12.76 11.58
C THR A 286 -3.63 11.71 11.30
N CYS A 287 -3.43 10.85 10.30
CA CYS A 287 -4.34 9.72 10.05
C CYS A 287 -4.51 8.87 11.30
N ARG A 288 -3.45 8.64 12.04
CA ARG A 288 -3.52 7.90 13.30
C ARG A 288 -4.31 8.63 14.38
N GLN A 289 -4.13 9.94 14.53
CA GLN A 289 -4.91 10.75 15.49
C GLN A 289 -6.40 10.73 15.13
N ILE A 290 -6.73 10.78 13.83
CA ILE A 290 -8.08 10.72 13.32
C ILE A 290 -8.69 9.32 13.56
N GLU A 291 -7.96 8.24 13.31
CA GLU A 291 -8.40 6.87 13.60
C GLU A 291 -8.67 6.63 15.09
N ASP A 292 -7.98 7.37 15.98
CA ASP A 292 -8.17 7.27 17.42
C ASP A 292 -9.53 7.78 17.91
N LEU A 293 -10.22 8.56 17.10
CA LEU A 293 -11.44 9.27 17.46
C LEU A 293 -12.71 8.51 17.11
N SER A 294 -12.73 7.82 15.99
CA SER A 294 -13.86 7.01 15.59
C SER A 294 -13.42 5.79 14.79
N PRO A 295 -13.85 4.58 15.18
CA PRO A 295 -13.55 3.36 14.43
C PRO A 295 -14.23 3.30 13.06
N ASP A 296 -15.28 4.12 12.85
CA ASP A 296 -16.07 4.15 11.62
C ASP A 296 -15.55 5.17 10.60
N LEU A 297 -14.59 5.99 11.01
CA LEU A 297 -13.97 6.99 10.17
C LEU A 297 -13.00 6.32 9.19
N ARG A 298 -13.06 6.71 7.91
CA ARG A 298 -12.21 6.20 6.83
C ARG A 298 -11.48 7.34 6.17
N ILE A 299 -10.18 7.16 5.99
CA ILE A 299 -9.30 8.14 5.35
C ILE A 299 -8.86 7.59 4.02
N TYR A 300 -8.93 8.41 2.99
CA TYR A 300 -8.55 8.10 1.62
C TYR A 300 -7.51 9.09 1.14
N ARG A 301 -6.53 8.59 0.41
CA ARG A 301 -5.50 9.40 -0.22
C ARG A 301 -5.74 9.45 -1.72
N LEU A 302 -5.88 10.66 -2.25
CA LEU A 302 -6.01 10.88 -3.69
C LEU A 302 -4.63 11.03 -4.34
N ASN A 303 -3.76 11.80 -3.69
CA ASN A 303 -2.37 12.02 -4.09
C ASN A 303 -1.52 12.39 -2.86
N SER A 304 -0.27 12.79 -3.07
CA SER A 304 0.65 13.14 -1.98
C SER A 304 0.17 14.30 -1.10
N PHE A 305 -0.73 15.15 -1.60
CA PHE A 305 -1.13 16.40 -0.99
C PHE A 305 -2.65 16.57 -0.89
N SER A 306 -3.42 15.51 -1.15
CA SER A 306 -4.89 15.56 -1.12
C SER A 306 -5.45 14.32 -0.45
N TYR A 307 -6.29 14.55 0.56
CA TYR A 307 -6.90 13.53 1.40
C TYR A 307 -8.40 13.73 1.49
N HIS A 308 -9.14 12.63 1.54
CA HIS A 308 -10.55 12.62 1.84
C HIS A 308 -10.81 11.82 3.13
N ILE A 309 -11.75 12.29 3.92
CA ILE A 309 -12.19 11.64 5.16
C ILE A 309 -13.68 11.42 5.05
N LEU A 310 -14.09 10.16 5.10
CA LEU A 310 -15.49 9.76 5.08
C LEU A 310 -15.88 9.21 6.45
N CYS A 311 -16.92 9.79 7.05
CA CYS A 311 -17.41 9.36 8.35
C CYS A 311 -18.93 9.30 8.37
N PRO A 312 -19.55 8.17 8.73
CA PRO A 312 -20.98 8.11 8.95
C PRO A 312 -21.38 8.86 10.23
N PHE A 313 -22.55 9.44 10.26
CA PHE A 313 -23.14 10.02 11.46
C PHE A 313 -24.63 9.63 11.59
N LYS A 314 -25.20 9.76 12.78
CA LYS A 314 -26.60 9.38 13.05
C LYS A 314 -27.47 10.58 13.37
N THR A 315 -26.90 11.64 13.91
CA THR A 315 -27.64 12.81 14.38
C THR A 315 -26.96 14.10 13.90
N GLU A 316 -27.73 15.16 13.72
CA GLU A 316 -27.23 16.48 13.35
C GLU A 316 -26.19 17.00 14.37
N LYS A 317 -26.35 16.65 15.63
CA LYS A 317 -25.37 17.01 16.68
C LYS A 317 -24.03 16.33 16.46
N GLU A 318 -24.03 15.06 16.05
CA GLU A 318 -22.80 14.34 15.66
C GLU A 318 -22.14 14.96 14.43
N PHE A 319 -22.93 15.35 13.42
CA PHE A 319 -22.40 16.04 12.24
C PHE A 319 -21.66 17.33 12.63
N GLU A 320 -22.28 18.19 13.46
CA GLU A 320 -21.65 19.44 13.87
C GLU A 320 -20.37 19.21 14.72
N ILE A 321 -20.34 18.17 15.54
CA ILE A 321 -19.13 17.79 16.30
C ILE A 321 -18.04 17.32 15.35
N LEU A 322 -18.34 16.39 14.45
CA LEU A 322 -17.39 15.87 13.48
C LEU A 322 -16.84 16.96 12.57
N LYS A 323 -17.71 17.82 12.05
CA LYS A 323 -17.34 18.95 11.22
C LYS A 323 -16.32 19.87 11.90
N ARG A 324 -16.64 20.32 13.12
CA ARG A 324 -15.74 21.19 13.91
C ARG A 324 -14.40 20.53 14.17
N PHE A 325 -14.45 19.29 14.56
CA PHE A 325 -13.28 18.51 14.88
C PHE A 325 -12.36 18.27 13.67
N LEU A 326 -12.91 17.94 12.48
CA LEU A 326 -12.11 17.75 11.27
C LEU A 326 -11.43 19.05 10.81
N VAL A 327 -12.11 20.20 10.97
CA VAL A 327 -11.51 21.52 10.71
C VAL A 327 -10.38 21.82 11.69
N GLU A 328 -10.58 21.51 12.97
CA GLU A 328 -9.57 21.73 14.02
C GLU A 328 -8.30 20.89 13.77
N ILE A 329 -8.46 19.59 13.48
CA ILE A 329 -7.33 18.73 13.13
C ILE A 329 -6.58 19.23 11.92
N ALA A 330 -7.29 19.59 10.85
CA ALA A 330 -6.67 20.10 9.65
C ALA A 330 -5.88 21.39 9.93
N THR A 331 -6.39 22.24 10.81
CA THR A 331 -5.69 23.46 11.23
C THR A 331 -4.43 23.16 12.06
N VAL A 332 -4.49 22.15 12.95
CA VAL A 332 -3.32 21.68 13.71
C VAL A 332 -2.27 21.07 12.77
N MET A 333 -2.70 20.28 11.77
CA MET A 333 -1.78 19.77 10.73
C MET A 333 -1.02 20.89 10.04
N VAL A 334 -1.70 21.99 9.69
CA VAL A 334 -1.06 23.14 9.06
C VAL A 334 -0.02 23.76 10.00
N SER A 335 -0.30 23.91 11.29
CA SER A 335 0.67 24.49 12.23
C SER A 335 1.94 23.64 12.36
N ASP A 336 1.83 22.33 12.31
CA ASP A 336 2.98 21.43 12.35
C ASP A 336 3.79 21.47 11.04
N ILE A 337 3.11 21.69 9.89
CA ILE A 337 3.73 21.83 8.58
C ILE A 337 4.27 23.26 8.38
N ASP A 338 3.56 24.28 8.84
CA ASP A 338 3.88 25.69 8.64
C ASP A 338 5.21 26.09 9.28
N ASN A 339 5.53 25.47 10.42
CA ASN A 339 6.84 25.61 11.04
C ASN A 339 7.99 25.09 10.15
N ALA A 340 7.68 24.23 9.16
CA ALA A 340 8.67 23.63 8.26
C ALA A 340 8.57 24.15 6.81
N LEU A 341 7.37 24.48 6.30
CA LEU A 341 7.13 24.63 4.88
C LEU A 341 6.24 25.81 4.45
N ASN A 342 5.77 26.66 5.38
CA ASN A 342 4.87 27.80 5.13
C ASN A 342 3.69 27.40 4.22
N SER A 343 2.89 26.44 4.65
CA SER A 343 1.84 25.86 3.84
C SER A 343 0.43 26.22 4.34
N SER A 344 -0.53 26.23 3.43
CA SER A 344 -1.95 26.43 3.67
C SER A 344 -2.73 25.17 3.38
N ILE A 345 -3.95 25.07 3.88
CA ILE A 345 -4.84 23.96 3.58
C ILE A 345 -6.19 24.46 3.07
N HIS A 346 -6.64 23.89 1.97
CA HIS A 346 -7.98 24.07 1.43
C HIS A 346 -8.87 22.88 1.85
N MET A 347 -9.98 23.19 2.48
CA MET A 347 -10.92 22.19 2.98
C MET A 347 -12.27 22.36 2.30
N VAL A 348 -12.87 21.27 1.82
CA VAL A 348 -14.28 21.25 1.40
C VAL A 348 -15.02 20.18 2.20
N ILE A 349 -16.16 20.58 2.76
CA ILE A 349 -16.97 19.74 3.61
C ILE A 349 -18.33 19.55 2.94
N ALA A 350 -18.65 18.30 2.68
CA ALA A 350 -19.94 17.87 2.11
C ALA A 350 -20.63 16.90 3.08
N ARG A 351 -21.94 16.83 2.94
CA ARG A 351 -22.77 15.81 3.62
C ARG A 351 -23.58 15.05 2.57
N ASP A 352 -24.37 14.09 3.02
CA ASP A 352 -25.40 13.47 2.20
C ASP A 352 -26.47 14.47 1.82
N TYR A 353 -26.85 14.48 0.54
CA TYR A 353 -27.95 15.26 -0.01
C TYR A 353 -28.92 14.32 -0.70
N PRO A 354 -30.24 14.40 -0.39
CA PRO A 354 -31.25 13.49 -0.95
C PRO A 354 -31.33 13.55 -2.49
N GLN A 355 -30.93 14.66 -3.09
CA GLN A 355 -30.92 14.88 -4.54
C GLN A 355 -29.78 14.15 -5.26
N ILE A 356 -28.69 13.84 -4.55
CA ILE A 356 -27.51 13.20 -5.12
C ILE A 356 -27.71 11.68 -5.11
N ASN A 357 -27.75 11.08 -6.29
CA ASN A 357 -27.95 9.65 -6.48
C ASN A 357 -26.69 8.90 -6.89
N ASP A 358 -25.60 9.61 -7.26
CA ASP A 358 -24.33 9.02 -7.61
C ASP A 358 -23.17 9.70 -6.86
N ALA A 359 -22.17 8.90 -6.53
CA ALA A 359 -20.95 9.37 -5.89
C ALA A 359 -20.13 10.30 -6.82
N ASP A 360 -20.15 10.04 -8.12
CA ASP A 360 -19.43 10.83 -9.10
C ASP A 360 -19.99 12.26 -9.21
N ASP A 361 -21.32 12.42 -9.00
CA ASP A 361 -21.98 13.72 -8.92
C ASP A 361 -21.49 14.52 -7.71
N LEU A 362 -21.48 13.90 -6.51
CA LEU A 362 -20.99 14.55 -5.30
C LEU A 362 -19.52 14.98 -5.43
N LEU A 363 -18.68 14.10 -5.96
CA LEU A 363 -17.24 14.39 -6.19
C LEU A 363 -17.06 15.51 -7.21
N THR A 364 -17.93 15.61 -8.23
CA THR A 364 -17.93 16.70 -9.19
C THR A 364 -18.33 18.03 -8.56
N ILE A 365 -19.35 18.04 -7.69
CA ILE A 365 -19.74 19.23 -6.91
C ILE A 365 -18.56 19.71 -6.04
N ILE A 366 -17.92 18.80 -5.33
CA ILE A 366 -16.75 19.09 -4.51
C ILE A 366 -15.63 19.69 -5.36
N LYS A 367 -15.34 19.11 -6.52
CA LYS A 367 -14.33 19.63 -7.46
C LYS A 367 -14.66 21.04 -7.95
N ARG A 368 -15.93 21.32 -8.27
CA ARG A 368 -16.37 22.67 -8.64
C ARG A 368 -16.20 23.65 -7.48
N LYS A 369 -16.55 23.24 -6.26
CA LYS A 369 -16.40 24.08 -5.07
C LYS A 369 -14.94 24.40 -4.76
N LYS A 370 -14.03 23.46 -5.00
CA LYS A 370 -12.57 23.69 -4.90
C LYS A 370 -12.08 24.82 -5.80
N ASN A 371 -12.70 25.02 -6.97
CA ASN A 371 -12.33 26.11 -7.88
C ASN A 371 -12.76 27.50 -7.39
N SER A 372 -13.54 27.61 -6.32
CA SER A 372 -13.94 28.88 -5.70
C SER A 372 -12.99 29.36 -4.60
N PHE A 373 -11.93 28.63 -4.27
CA PHE A 373 -10.89 29.15 -3.41
C PHE A 373 -10.19 30.35 -4.06
N ILE A 374 -10.03 31.42 -3.29
CA ILE A 374 -9.55 32.71 -3.81
C ILE A 374 -8.02 32.77 -3.80
N SER A 375 -7.38 32.24 -2.76
CA SER A 375 -5.95 32.32 -2.57
C SER A 375 -5.37 30.95 -2.19
N ALA A 376 -4.24 30.60 -2.78
CA ALA A 376 -3.46 29.44 -2.39
C ALA A 376 -2.68 29.66 -1.07
N ASP A 377 -2.63 30.89 -0.58
CA ASP A 377 -1.82 31.28 0.58
C ASP A 377 -2.57 31.23 1.90
N GLU A 378 -3.90 31.12 1.85
CA GLU A 378 -4.74 31.16 3.04
C GLU A 378 -5.36 29.77 3.34
N THR A 379 -5.45 29.45 4.62
CA THR A 379 -6.19 28.27 5.06
C THR A 379 -7.68 28.60 5.07
N GLU A 380 -8.45 27.88 4.27
CA GLU A 380 -9.87 28.15 4.06
C GLU A 380 -10.69 26.86 4.11
N ALA A 381 -11.91 26.96 4.68
CA ALA A 381 -12.89 25.87 4.72
C ALA A 381 -14.17 26.28 4.02
N LEU A 382 -14.53 25.60 2.95
CA LEU A 382 -15.77 25.79 2.20
C LEU A 382 -16.75 24.65 2.49
N TYR A 383 -18.04 25.00 2.49
CA TYR A 383 -19.11 24.05 2.74
C TYR A 383 -19.94 23.89 1.45
N ILE A 384 -20.25 22.64 1.12
CA ILE A 384 -21.28 22.38 0.11
C ILE A 384 -22.62 22.71 0.74
N THR A 385 -23.47 23.40 -0.02
CA THR A 385 -24.82 23.82 0.37
C THR A 385 -25.84 23.25 -0.60
N GLU A 386 -27.12 23.27 -0.23
CA GLU A 386 -28.21 22.91 -1.15
C GLU A 386 -28.19 23.73 -2.44
N LYS A 387 -27.75 24.99 -2.37
CA LYS A 387 -27.59 25.86 -3.54
C LYS A 387 -26.56 25.28 -4.53
N ASP A 388 -25.42 24.78 -4.04
CA ASP A 388 -24.38 24.18 -4.88
C ASP A 388 -24.94 22.92 -5.60
N VAL A 389 -25.78 22.14 -4.90
CA VAL A 389 -26.43 20.94 -5.46
C VAL A 389 -27.42 21.33 -6.56
N VAL A 390 -28.30 22.32 -6.31
CA VAL A 390 -29.27 22.80 -7.28
C VAL A 390 -28.59 23.40 -8.51
N GLU A 391 -27.49 24.15 -8.32
CA GLU A 391 -26.69 24.69 -9.43
C GLU A 391 -26.04 23.57 -10.26
N PHE A 392 -25.60 22.49 -9.61
CA PHE A 392 -25.07 21.33 -10.30
C PHE A 392 -26.14 20.60 -11.11
N GLU A 393 -27.34 20.36 -10.54
CA GLU A 393 -28.45 19.72 -11.24
C GLU A 393 -28.84 20.51 -12.50
N LYS A 394 -28.98 21.84 -12.39
CA LYS A 394 -29.24 22.70 -13.54
C LYS A 394 -28.18 22.58 -14.62
N ALA A 395 -26.90 22.62 -14.22
CA ALA A 395 -25.78 22.49 -15.16
C ALA A 395 -25.76 21.10 -15.83
N SER A 396 -26.08 20.04 -15.11
CA SER A 396 -26.15 18.67 -15.65
C SER A 396 -27.28 18.53 -16.66
N ILE A 397 -28.45 19.14 -16.39
CA ILE A 397 -29.58 19.19 -17.35
C ILE A 397 -29.17 19.92 -18.62
N ILE A 398 -28.49 21.07 -18.49
CA ILE A 398 -27.98 21.85 -19.64
C ILE A 398 -27.01 21.00 -20.45
N GLU A 399 -26.03 20.39 -19.81
CA GLU A 399 -25.01 19.56 -20.47
C GLU A 399 -25.64 18.38 -21.22
N LYS A 400 -26.60 17.68 -20.59
CA LYS A 400 -27.32 16.58 -21.20
C LYS A 400 -28.09 17.03 -22.46
N ASN A 401 -28.79 18.17 -22.38
CA ASN A 401 -29.52 18.72 -23.54
C ASN A 401 -28.56 19.13 -24.66
N LEU A 402 -27.42 19.73 -24.34
CA LEU A 402 -26.41 20.10 -25.33
C LEU A 402 -25.81 18.88 -26.02
N LEU A 403 -25.52 17.80 -25.27
CA LEU A 403 -25.02 16.56 -25.83
C LEU A 403 -26.06 15.89 -26.73
N ASP A 404 -27.33 15.93 -26.34
CA ASP A 404 -28.43 15.39 -27.14
C ASP A 404 -28.60 16.17 -28.46
N ILE A 405 -28.61 17.50 -28.41
CA ILE A 405 -28.64 18.38 -29.61
C ILE A 405 -27.45 18.08 -30.52
N ALA A 406 -26.24 17.96 -29.94
CA ALA A 406 -25.04 17.66 -30.70
C ALA A 406 -25.10 16.27 -31.36
N ALA A 407 -25.70 15.28 -30.69
CA ALA A 407 -25.85 13.92 -31.21
C ALA A 407 -26.88 13.84 -32.34
N THR A 408 -27.95 14.60 -32.28
CA THR A 408 -28.97 14.66 -33.35
C THR A 408 -28.47 15.41 -34.58
N GLY A 409 -27.59 16.38 -34.41
CA GLY A 409 -27.05 17.24 -35.48
C GLY A 409 -28.15 18.10 -36.15
N ASP A 410 -29.30 18.24 -35.52
CA ASP A 410 -30.41 19.06 -36.08
C ASP A 410 -30.14 20.54 -35.83
N ILE A 411 -29.89 21.25 -36.93
CA ILE A 411 -29.62 22.72 -36.92
C ILE A 411 -30.89 23.50 -36.50
N ASN A 412 -32.07 22.90 -36.68
CA ASN A 412 -33.35 23.54 -36.40
C ASN A 412 -33.97 23.06 -35.06
N ASP A 413 -33.16 22.52 -34.16
CA ASP A 413 -33.66 22.09 -32.86
C ASP A 413 -34.34 23.24 -32.11
N GLU A 414 -35.62 23.08 -31.76
CA GLU A 414 -36.45 24.14 -31.16
C GLU A 414 -35.89 24.62 -29.79
N ARG A 415 -35.02 23.83 -29.18
CA ARG A 415 -34.37 24.24 -27.92
C ARG A 415 -33.28 25.27 -28.14
N VAL A 416 -32.77 25.43 -29.37
CA VAL A 416 -31.73 26.43 -29.71
C VAL A 416 -32.38 27.65 -30.37
N GLN A 417 -32.30 28.78 -29.70
CA GLN A 417 -32.84 30.04 -30.20
C GLN A 417 -31.73 31.05 -30.40
N VAL A 418 -31.72 31.69 -31.56
CA VAL A 418 -30.75 32.76 -31.86
C VAL A 418 -31.46 34.10 -31.77
N TYR A 419 -30.98 34.95 -30.91
CA TYR A 419 -31.42 36.31 -30.75
C TYR A 419 -30.39 37.26 -31.31
N ILE A 420 -30.81 38.38 -31.87
CA ILE A 420 -29.92 39.43 -32.32
C ILE A 420 -30.13 40.65 -31.42
N GLN A 421 -29.07 41.06 -30.72
CA GLN A 421 -29.05 42.28 -29.94
C GLN A 421 -28.49 43.39 -30.80
N PRO A 422 -29.31 44.38 -31.21
CA PRO A 422 -28.83 45.45 -32.07
C PRO A 422 -27.85 46.37 -31.32
N ILE A 423 -26.78 46.75 -32.00
CA ILE A 423 -25.78 47.70 -31.49
C ILE A 423 -26.02 49.05 -32.15
N TYR A 424 -26.24 50.10 -31.32
CA TYR A 424 -26.44 51.47 -31.80
C TYR A 424 -25.12 52.15 -32.09
N ASP A 425 -24.97 52.60 -33.34
CA ASP A 425 -23.81 53.38 -33.78
C ASP A 425 -24.09 54.88 -33.52
N ILE A 426 -23.53 55.40 -32.46
CA ILE A 426 -23.71 56.80 -32.02
C ILE A 426 -23.23 57.80 -33.11
N SER A 427 -22.20 57.42 -33.86
CA SER A 427 -21.61 58.29 -34.90
C SER A 427 -22.52 58.45 -36.13
N LYS A 428 -23.38 57.49 -36.40
CA LYS A 428 -24.24 57.39 -37.58
C LYS A 428 -25.74 57.43 -37.26
N ASP A 429 -26.07 57.58 -35.98
CA ASP A 429 -27.43 57.58 -35.44
C ASP A 429 -28.32 56.47 -36.00
N THR A 430 -27.78 55.22 -35.97
CA THR A 430 -28.49 54.03 -36.55
C THR A 430 -28.00 52.71 -36.00
N PHE A 431 -28.85 51.70 -36.12
CA PHE A 431 -28.51 50.30 -35.85
C PHE A 431 -28.08 49.61 -37.16
N ARG A 432 -26.79 49.34 -37.34
CA ARG A 432 -26.26 48.66 -38.54
C ARG A 432 -25.64 47.30 -38.24
N THR A 433 -25.32 47.08 -36.99
CA THR A 433 -24.73 45.84 -36.53
C THR A 433 -25.51 45.29 -35.35
N GLY A 434 -25.43 44.00 -35.13
CA GLY A 434 -26.02 43.32 -33.97
C GLY A 434 -25.13 42.19 -33.51
N GLU A 435 -25.17 41.94 -32.23
CA GLU A 435 -24.54 40.74 -31.62
C GLU A 435 -25.52 39.60 -31.70
N SER A 436 -25.05 38.43 -32.21
CA SER A 436 -25.83 37.20 -32.24
C SER A 436 -25.66 36.47 -30.90
N LEU A 437 -26.74 36.30 -30.19
CA LEU A 437 -26.80 35.67 -28.90
C LEU A 437 -27.58 34.35 -29.01
N MET A 438 -26.88 33.26 -28.82
CA MET A 438 -27.53 31.95 -28.71
C MET A 438 -28.14 31.78 -27.32
N ARG A 439 -29.37 31.30 -27.26
CA ARG A 439 -30.07 30.94 -26.03
C ARG A 439 -30.59 29.53 -26.15
N MET A 440 -30.55 28.78 -25.05
CA MET A 440 -31.13 27.43 -24.97
C MET A 440 -32.38 27.49 -24.11
N LYS A 441 -33.49 26.98 -24.66
CA LYS A 441 -34.71 26.74 -23.91
C LYS A 441 -34.63 25.38 -23.26
N ILE A 442 -34.77 25.35 -21.93
CA ILE A 442 -34.82 24.13 -21.12
C ILE A 442 -36.17 24.10 -20.46
N ASP A 443 -36.96 23.05 -20.70
CA ASP A 443 -38.25 22.83 -20.06
C ASP A 443 -38.11 22.20 -18.69
#